data_5ed8ded21abd6dfd586fc1153bbe2ef4
#
_entry.id   5ed8ded21abd6dfd586fc1153bbe2ef4
#
_cell.length_a   1.000
_cell.length_b   1.000
_cell.length_c   1.000
_cell.angle_alpha   90.00
_cell.angle_beta   90.00
_cell.angle_gamma   90.00
#
_symmetry.space_group_name_H-M   'P 1'
#
loop_
_entity.id
_entity.type
_entity.pdbx_description
1 polymer ?
#
loop_
_entity_poly.entity_id
_entity_poly.type
_entity_poly.pdbx_seq_one_letter_code
_entity_poly.pdbx_strand_id
1 'polypeptide(L)'
;MEINEFQNLIRELYQSRDEKRGADKTFLWFLEEVGELTRAYRRGEKENVGQEMADVLAWLASIANLLKVDLESEIHKKYPPLCLLCSASPCCCPGD
;
A
#
# COMPACT_ATOMS: atom_id res chain seq x y z
N MET A 1 14.58 0.48 -4.33
CA MET A 1 13.50 -0.35 -4.92
C MET A 1 12.35 0.55 -5.33
N GLU A 2 11.90 0.43 -6.55
CA GLU A 2 10.76 1.19 -7.04
C GLU A 2 9.44 0.48 -6.68
N ILE A 3 8.32 1.21 -6.77
CA ILE A 3 7.01 0.65 -6.42
C ILE A 3 6.69 -0.57 -7.29
N ASN A 4 6.94 -0.49 -8.61
CA ASN A 4 6.65 -1.61 -9.50
C ASN A 4 7.57 -2.81 -9.22
N GLU A 5 8.78 -2.57 -8.78
CA GLU A 5 9.69 -3.65 -8.40
C GLU A 5 9.17 -4.38 -7.16
N PHE A 6 8.67 -3.64 -6.18
CA PHE A 6 8.09 -4.25 -4.99
C PHE A 6 6.83 -5.03 -5.34
N GLN A 7 5.95 -4.46 -6.16
CA GLN A 7 4.73 -5.16 -6.57
C GLN A 7 5.05 -6.46 -7.31
N ASN A 8 6.07 -6.42 -8.17
CA ASN A 8 6.52 -7.62 -8.90
C ASN A 8 7.14 -8.65 -7.96
N LEU A 9 7.90 -8.21 -6.97
CA LEU A 9 8.45 -9.10 -5.95
C LEU A 9 7.36 -9.85 -5.21
N ILE A 10 6.32 -9.15 -4.79
CA ILE A 10 5.18 -9.77 -4.09
C ILE A 10 4.47 -10.75 -5.02
N ARG A 11 4.34 -10.42 -6.31
CA ARG A 11 3.77 -11.36 -7.28
C ARG A 11 4.60 -12.63 -7.39
N GLU A 12 5.90 -12.50 -7.52
CA GLU A 12 6.79 -13.65 -7.64
C GLU A 12 6.72 -14.55 -6.42
N LEU A 13 6.65 -13.95 -5.24
CA LEU A 13 6.66 -14.72 -3.99
C LEU A 13 5.31 -15.35 -3.67
N TYR A 14 4.21 -14.65 -3.95
CA TYR A 14 2.92 -15.00 -3.36
C TYR A 14 1.75 -15.13 -4.32
N GLN A 15 1.94 -14.95 -5.62
CA GLN A 15 0.79 -14.95 -6.57
C GLN A 15 -0.06 -16.21 -6.44
N SER A 16 0.57 -17.36 -6.35
CA SER A 16 -0.16 -18.63 -6.23
C SER A 16 -1.02 -18.68 -4.97
N ARG A 17 -0.48 -18.24 -3.84
CA ARG A 17 -1.22 -18.19 -2.57
C ARG A 17 -2.32 -17.15 -2.61
N ASP A 18 -2.03 -15.98 -3.19
CA ASP A 18 -2.98 -14.89 -3.30
C ASP A 18 -4.19 -15.31 -4.14
N GLU A 19 -3.94 -15.98 -5.28
CA GLU A 19 -5.02 -16.45 -6.14
C GLU A 19 -5.91 -17.47 -5.44
N LYS A 20 -5.32 -18.39 -4.67
CA LYS A 20 -6.09 -19.38 -3.92
C LYS A 20 -6.95 -18.73 -2.84
N ARG A 21 -6.41 -17.71 -2.17
CA ARG A 21 -7.14 -17.00 -1.12
C ARG A 21 -8.27 -16.16 -1.72
N GLY A 22 -8.00 -15.50 -2.84
CA GLY A 22 -8.96 -14.63 -3.51
C GLY A 22 -8.96 -13.22 -2.95
N ALA A 23 -9.54 -12.30 -3.73
CA ALA A 23 -9.50 -10.87 -3.42
C ALA A 23 -10.23 -10.53 -2.12
N ASP A 24 -11.40 -11.11 -1.89
CA ASP A 24 -12.20 -10.76 -0.71
C ASP A 24 -11.45 -11.06 0.59
N LYS A 25 -10.88 -12.27 0.71
CA LYS A 25 -10.12 -12.65 1.90
C LYS A 25 -8.84 -11.83 2.02
N THR A 26 -8.22 -11.49 0.90
CA THR A 26 -7.01 -10.68 0.91
C THR A 26 -7.31 -9.28 1.44
N PHE A 27 -8.45 -8.68 1.07
CA PHE A 27 -8.87 -7.40 1.64
C PHE A 27 -9.10 -7.50 3.15
N LEU A 28 -9.72 -8.59 3.62
CA LEU A 28 -9.92 -8.77 5.06
C LEU A 28 -8.59 -8.84 5.81
N TRP A 29 -7.62 -9.57 5.29
CA TRP A 29 -6.29 -9.64 5.88
C TRP A 29 -5.57 -8.30 5.84
N PHE A 30 -5.73 -7.56 4.75
CA PHE A 30 -5.18 -6.21 4.65
C PHE A 30 -5.71 -5.32 5.77
N LEU A 31 -7.01 -5.33 6.02
CA LEU A 31 -7.62 -4.55 7.10
C LEU A 31 -7.09 -4.99 8.46
N GLU A 32 -6.89 -6.29 8.65
CA GLU A 32 -6.36 -6.80 9.90
C GLU A 32 -4.92 -6.31 10.14
N GLU A 33 -4.10 -6.27 9.10
CA GLU A 33 -2.74 -5.74 9.20
C GLU A 33 -2.73 -4.25 9.52
N VAL A 34 -3.68 -3.48 8.99
CA VAL A 34 -3.85 -2.07 9.35
C VAL A 34 -4.15 -1.94 10.85
N GLY A 35 -4.99 -2.83 11.38
CA GLY A 35 -5.29 -2.89 12.81
C GLY A 35 -4.05 -3.19 13.65
N GLU A 36 -3.22 -4.12 13.19
CA GLU A 36 -1.97 -4.44 13.89
C GLU A 36 -0.99 -3.26 13.88
N LEU A 37 -0.91 -2.53 12.77
CA LEU A 37 -0.13 -1.30 12.70
C LEU A 37 -0.62 -0.28 13.73
N THR A 38 -1.93 -0.09 13.82
CA THR A 38 -2.54 0.82 14.78
C THR A 38 -2.19 0.43 16.21
N ARG A 39 -2.26 -0.88 16.50
CA ARG A 39 -1.93 -1.40 17.82
C ARG A 39 -0.48 -1.15 18.19
N ALA A 40 0.43 -1.45 17.25
CA ALA A 40 1.87 -1.22 17.47
C ALA A 40 2.16 0.26 17.75
N TYR A 41 1.50 1.14 17.01
CA TYR A 41 1.64 2.58 17.22
C TYR A 41 1.15 3.00 18.61
N ARG A 42 -0.03 2.55 19.02
CA ARG A 42 -0.58 2.88 20.34
C ARG A 42 0.29 2.40 21.48
N ARG A 43 0.97 1.26 21.30
CA ARG A 43 1.85 0.68 22.31
C ARG A 43 3.25 1.31 22.33
N GLY A 44 3.56 2.18 21.38
CA GLY A 44 4.88 2.79 21.28
C GLY A 44 5.97 1.83 20.82
N GLU A 45 5.62 0.77 20.13
CA GLU A 45 6.56 -0.26 19.64
C GLU A 45 7.18 0.17 18.33
N LYS A 46 8.12 1.09 18.35
CA LYS A 46 8.66 1.74 17.15
C LYS A 46 9.17 0.79 16.09
N GLU A 47 9.86 -0.28 16.49
CA GLU A 47 10.36 -1.27 15.51
C GLU A 47 9.22 -2.04 14.87
N ASN A 48 8.22 -2.40 15.65
CA ASN A 48 7.05 -3.11 15.14
C ASN A 48 6.21 -2.23 14.21
N VAL A 49 6.14 -0.92 14.47
CA VAL A 49 5.42 0.00 13.58
C VAL A 49 6.00 -0.07 12.17
N GLY A 50 7.33 -0.04 12.04
CA GLY A 50 7.97 -0.15 10.73
C GLY A 50 7.67 -1.47 10.03
N GLN A 51 7.74 -2.57 10.77
CA GLN A 51 7.42 -3.89 10.23
C GLN A 51 5.97 -3.99 9.78
N GLU A 52 5.05 -3.48 10.59
CA GLU A 52 3.63 -3.49 10.24
C GLU A 52 3.32 -2.61 9.03
N MET A 53 4.02 -1.49 8.87
CA MET A 53 3.91 -0.68 7.65
C MET A 53 4.33 -1.47 6.42
N ALA A 54 5.42 -2.22 6.52
CA ALA A 54 5.89 -3.07 5.42
C ALA A 54 4.84 -4.14 5.10
N ASP A 55 4.24 -4.75 6.12
CA ASP A 55 3.20 -5.77 5.92
C ASP A 55 1.96 -5.17 5.26
N VAL A 56 1.52 -3.99 5.70
CA VAL A 56 0.38 -3.29 5.09
C VAL A 56 0.65 -3.04 3.61
N LEU A 57 1.85 -2.58 3.28
CA LEU A 57 2.22 -2.32 1.89
C LEU A 57 2.26 -3.61 1.08
N ALA A 58 2.77 -4.70 1.66
CA ALA A 58 2.83 -6.00 0.99
C ALA A 58 1.42 -6.54 0.69
N TRP A 59 0.50 -6.45 1.64
CA TRP A 59 -0.88 -6.88 1.41
C TRP A 59 -1.58 -6.03 0.36
N LEU A 60 -1.30 -4.71 0.34
CA LEU A 60 -1.83 -3.84 -0.71
C LEU A 60 -1.30 -4.25 -2.08
N ALA A 61 -0.01 -4.58 -2.17
CA ALA A 61 0.58 -5.07 -3.42
C ALA A 61 -0.07 -6.38 -3.88
N SER A 62 -0.38 -7.30 -2.95
CA SER A 62 -1.10 -8.53 -3.26
C SER A 62 -2.48 -8.23 -3.85
N ILE A 63 -3.21 -7.30 -3.24
CA ILE A 63 -4.52 -6.87 -3.76
C ILE A 63 -4.37 -6.31 -5.17
N ALA A 64 -3.40 -5.44 -5.39
CA ALA A 64 -3.16 -4.84 -6.69
C ALA A 64 -2.87 -5.91 -7.74
N ASN A 65 -2.07 -6.92 -7.39
CA ASN A 65 -1.78 -8.03 -8.30
C ASN A 65 -3.03 -8.81 -8.64
N LEU A 66 -3.89 -9.08 -7.67
CA LEU A 66 -5.13 -9.82 -7.90
C LEU A 66 -6.10 -9.04 -8.78
N LEU A 67 -6.18 -7.73 -8.59
CA LEU A 67 -7.08 -6.87 -9.35
C LEU A 67 -6.45 -6.37 -10.65
N LYS A 68 -5.21 -6.75 -10.92
CA LYS A 68 -4.45 -6.32 -12.11
C LYS A 68 -4.32 -4.80 -12.19
N VAL A 69 -4.07 -4.18 -11.06
CA VAL A 69 -3.82 -2.75 -10.95
C VAL A 69 -2.31 -2.52 -10.89
N ASP A 70 -1.81 -1.60 -11.70
CA ASP A 70 -0.42 -1.17 -11.67
C ASP A 70 -0.30 -0.01 -10.69
N LEU A 71 0.20 -0.28 -9.49
CA LEU A 71 0.28 0.73 -8.42
C LEU A 71 1.11 1.93 -8.82
N GLU A 72 2.27 1.70 -9.42
CA GLU A 72 3.15 2.81 -9.81
C GLU A 72 2.47 3.73 -10.81
N SER A 73 1.80 3.16 -11.80
CA SER A 73 1.04 3.93 -12.78
C SER A 73 -0.06 4.76 -12.12
N GLU A 74 -0.81 4.15 -11.21
CA GLU A 74 -1.88 4.85 -10.50
C GLU A 74 -1.34 5.98 -9.61
N ILE A 75 -0.19 5.75 -8.97
CA ILE A 75 0.46 6.77 -8.16
C ILE A 75 0.87 7.95 -9.02
N HIS A 76 1.49 7.70 -10.18
CA HIS A 76 1.90 8.78 -11.07
C HIS A 76 0.75 9.61 -11.59
N LYS A 77 -0.40 8.97 -11.84
CA LYS A 77 -1.59 9.67 -12.29
C LYS A 77 -2.17 10.58 -11.21
N LYS A 78 -2.21 10.08 -9.98
CA LYS A 78 -2.88 10.78 -8.88
C LYS A 78 -1.97 11.75 -8.14
N TYR A 79 -0.68 11.45 -8.09
CA TYR A 79 0.31 12.23 -7.33
C TYR A 79 1.50 12.60 -8.21
N PRO A 80 1.29 13.49 -9.22
CA PRO A 80 2.41 14.03 -9.97
C PRO A 80 3.23 14.96 -9.08
N PRO A 81 4.38 15.49 -9.53
CA PRO A 81 5.24 16.31 -8.68
C PRO A 81 4.65 17.68 -8.32
N LEU A 82 3.33 17.84 -8.48
CA LEU A 82 2.61 19.06 -8.06
C LEU A 82 1.19 18.68 -7.65
N CYS A 83 0.53 19.56 -6.93
CA CYS A 83 -0.87 19.35 -6.55
C CYS A 83 -1.78 19.46 -7.76
N LEU A 84 -2.65 18.48 -7.98
CA LEU A 84 -3.57 18.49 -9.11
C LEU A 84 -4.64 19.57 -9.00
N LEU A 85 -4.94 20.05 -7.80
CA LEU A 85 -5.97 21.06 -7.59
C LEU A 85 -5.44 22.49 -7.76
N CYS A 86 -4.25 22.78 -7.21
CA CYS A 86 -3.69 24.13 -7.25
C CYS A 86 -2.45 24.26 -8.12
N SER A 87 -1.95 23.14 -8.68
CA SER A 87 -0.78 23.08 -9.55
C SER A 87 0.52 23.58 -8.89
N ALA A 88 0.56 23.63 -7.57
CA ALA A 88 1.75 24.07 -6.84
C ALA A 88 2.44 22.94 -6.11
N SER A 89 3.73 23.11 -5.86
CA SER A 89 4.55 22.25 -5.00
C SER A 89 5.43 23.15 -4.15
N PRO A 90 5.23 23.16 -2.79
CA PRO A 90 4.20 22.43 -2.05
C PRO A 90 2.79 22.90 -2.34
N CYS A 91 1.81 22.07 -2.00
CA CYS A 91 0.41 22.40 -2.21
C CYS A 91 0.02 23.65 -1.44
N CYS A 92 -0.71 24.55 -2.14
CA CYS A 92 -1.20 25.80 -1.55
C CYS A 92 -2.72 25.85 -1.43
N CYS A 93 -3.40 24.69 -1.55
CA CYS A 93 -4.85 24.63 -1.35
C CYS A 93 -5.21 25.09 0.06
N PRO A 94 -6.44 25.64 0.27
CA PRO A 94 -6.90 25.95 1.62
C PRO A 94 -6.83 24.71 2.48
N GLY A 95 -6.24 24.85 3.66
CA GLY A 95 -6.00 23.72 4.56
C GLY A 95 -7.25 23.24 5.26
N ASP A 96 -7.13 22.09 5.86
CA ASP A 96 -8.14 21.40 6.66
C ASP A 96 -8.29 22.02 8.02
#